data_797af6cac2327c936ba69794832f829d
#
_entry.id   797af6cac2327c936ba69794832f829d
#
_cell.length_a   1.000
_cell.length_b   1.000
_cell.length_c   1.000
_cell.angle_alpha   90.00
_cell.angle_beta   90.00
_cell.angle_gamma   90.00
#
_symmetry.space_group_name_H-M   'P 1'
#
loop_
_entity.id
_entity.type
_entity.pdbx_description
1 polymer ?
#
loop_
_entity_poly.entity_id
_entity_poly.type
_entity_poly.pdbx_seq_one_letter_code
_entity_poly.pdbx_strand_id
1 'polypeptide(L)'
;MRRRLLSVCLLCTAIASPVRAQTVISAELDLTAGYSGEEIRAAASQLRLFGQGPHAIEFFAETAWGDRWAGDAPVIGELVSGVDPMGSDVFGAAYPYSGRTQLIEAFAERQFRPRGALLGVRAGRFRTPFGIYSRSDYGYAGFARPPLIRYDGYFGLSNNWLEDGAMFTAGVPQLYVEASVGRPHDVGFAVRRKGTDASIRVQGYRGQFILGASYARSNPYLSPRFAEGRQAFAGVDARWAHPSGIQARGEFLKGRSYEGVSTTGFYVDGSVHRPGMGPFSALIRGEWLDYTAPSPRAREARRLTLGTRVRLPGPVTVQLNYLRQRGDLPHIKKHTIDVSATYSFRIDHVVD
;
A
#
# COMPACT_ATOMS: atom_id res chain seq x y z
N MET A 1 -38.87 16.95 1.73
CA MET A 1 -37.44 17.04 2.04
C MET A 1 -36.50 16.68 0.87
N ARG A 2 -36.84 16.93 -0.41
CA ARG A 2 -36.03 16.50 -1.60
C ARG A 2 -35.45 17.66 -2.44
N ARG A 3 -35.52 18.91 -2.00
CA ARG A 3 -35.11 20.09 -2.81
C ARG A 3 -33.87 20.85 -2.35
N ARG A 4 -33.16 20.43 -1.28
CA ARG A 4 -31.98 21.16 -0.78
C ARG A 4 -30.60 20.53 -1.12
N LEU A 5 -30.57 19.38 -1.80
CA LEU A 5 -29.30 18.72 -2.19
C LEU A 5 -28.76 19.15 -3.56
N LEU A 6 -29.57 19.86 -4.36
CA LEU A 6 -29.17 20.30 -5.71
C LEU A 6 -28.43 21.65 -5.76
N SER A 7 -28.46 22.42 -4.68
CA SER A 7 -27.84 23.75 -4.66
C SER A 7 -26.35 23.78 -4.34
N VAL A 8 -25.77 22.67 -3.87
CA VAL A 8 -24.33 22.61 -3.55
C VAL A 8 -23.47 22.28 -4.77
N CYS A 9 -24.05 21.66 -5.80
CA CYS A 9 -23.30 21.31 -7.03
C CYS A 9 -23.07 22.48 -8.00
N LEU A 10 -23.77 23.58 -7.86
CA LEU A 10 -23.72 24.69 -8.87
C LEU A 10 -22.70 25.80 -8.53
N LEU A 11 -22.09 25.80 -7.37
CA LEU A 11 -21.10 26.84 -6.99
C LEU A 11 -19.67 26.53 -7.47
N CYS A 12 -19.42 25.40 -8.08
CA CYS A 12 -18.08 25.01 -8.56
C CYS A 12 -17.76 25.44 -10.00
N THR A 13 -18.65 26.16 -10.70
CA THR A 13 -18.49 26.42 -12.14
C THR A 13 -17.92 27.80 -12.51
N ALA A 14 -17.59 28.65 -11.59
CA ALA A 14 -17.11 29.98 -11.89
C ALA A 14 -15.72 30.23 -11.30
N ILE A 15 -14.67 29.88 -12.01
CA ILE A 15 -13.37 30.55 -12.18
C ILE A 15 -12.53 29.65 -13.11
N ALA A 16 -12.66 29.78 -14.41
CA ALA A 16 -11.79 29.15 -15.38
C ALA A 16 -11.19 30.22 -16.28
N SER A 17 -9.95 30.57 -16.03
CA SER A 17 -9.12 31.18 -17.10
C SER A 17 -8.79 30.06 -18.11
N PRO A 18 -8.87 30.32 -19.44
CA PRO A 18 -8.49 29.32 -20.43
C PRO A 18 -6.95 29.22 -20.52
N VAL A 19 -6.35 28.55 -19.56
CA VAL A 19 -5.03 27.98 -19.78
C VAL A 19 -5.25 26.77 -20.68
N ARG A 20 -4.66 26.74 -21.86
CA ARG A 20 -4.58 25.53 -22.70
C ARG A 20 -3.88 24.48 -21.85
N ALA A 21 -4.64 23.65 -21.19
CA ALA A 21 -4.11 22.59 -20.37
C ALA A 21 -3.71 21.46 -21.30
N GLN A 22 -2.42 21.27 -21.48
CA GLN A 22 -1.89 20.08 -22.14
C GLN A 22 -2.34 18.84 -21.37
N THR A 23 -2.82 17.84 -22.08
CA THR A 23 -3.16 16.55 -21.51
C THR A 23 -1.89 15.69 -21.54
N VAL A 24 -1.43 15.27 -20.38
CA VAL A 24 -0.30 14.34 -20.25
C VAL A 24 -0.85 12.96 -19.90
N ILE A 25 -0.45 11.97 -20.66
CA ILE A 25 -0.76 10.55 -20.37
C ILE A 25 0.56 9.82 -20.19
N SER A 26 0.71 9.16 -19.08
CA SER A 26 1.87 8.30 -18.78
C SER A 26 1.41 6.88 -18.54
N ALA A 27 2.13 5.92 -19.09
CA ALA A 27 1.96 4.50 -18.81
C ALA A 27 3.24 3.93 -18.23
N GLU A 28 3.14 3.22 -17.12
CA GLU A 28 4.26 2.54 -16.46
C GLU A 28 3.93 1.06 -16.33
N LEU A 29 4.83 0.21 -16.81
CA LEU A 29 4.73 -1.25 -16.72
C LEU A 29 5.90 -1.77 -15.91
N ASP A 30 5.60 -2.47 -14.83
CA ASP A 30 6.57 -3.24 -14.04
C ASP A 30 6.34 -4.73 -14.27
N LEU A 31 7.41 -5.44 -14.61
CA LEU A 31 7.45 -6.88 -14.69
C LEU A 31 8.43 -7.39 -13.63
N THR A 32 7.94 -8.15 -12.69
CA THR A 32 8.74 -8.66 -11.57
C THR A 32 8.74 -10.18 -11.57
N ALA A 33 9.91 -10.77 -11.38
CA ALA A 33 10.05 -12.18 -11.09
C ALA A 33 10.97 -12.38 -9.91
N GLY A 34 10.73 -13.41 -9.10
CA GLY A 34 11.51 -13.63 -7.91
C GLY A 34 11.42 -15.06 -7.38
N TYR A 35 12.32 -15.31 -6.44
CA TYR A 35 12.44 -16.57 -5.71
C TYR A 35 12.63 -16.30 -4.23
N SER A 36 11.92 -17.05 -3.40
CA SER A 36 12.13 -17.11 -1.97
C SER A 36 12.72 -18.45 -1.55
N GLY A 37 13.64 -18.44 -0.61
CA GLY A 37 14.19 -19.65 0.01
C GLY A 37 13.16 -20.52 0.74
N GLU A 38 11.91 -20.13 0.77
CA GLU A 38 10.75 -20.95 1.15
C GLU A 38 10.23 -21.80 -0.03
N GLU A 39 11.01 -21.91 -1.12
CA GLU A 39 10.66 -22.64 -2.34
C GLU A 39 9.52 -22.01 -3.14
N ILE A 40 9.29 -20.73 -2.90
CA ILE A 40 8.28 -19.95 -3.60
C ILE A 40 8.91 -19.23 -4.78
N ARG A 41 8.36 -19.44 -5.97
CA ARG A 41 8.64 -18.65 -7.17
C ARG A 41 7.44 -17.76 -7.42
N ALA A 42 7.66 -16.54 -7.84
CA ALA A 42 6.58 -15.62 -8.18
C ALA A 42 6.94 -14.79 -9.40
N ALA A 43 5.93 -14.47 -10.18
CA ALA A 43 6.00 -13.47 -11.24
C ALA A 43 4.79 -12.55 -11.13
N ALA A 44 4.98 -11.28 -11.43
CA ALA A 44 3.92 -10.29 -11.38
C ALA A 44 4.11 -9.24 -12.48
N SER A 45 3.01 -8.66 -12.92
CA SER A 45 3.00 -7.48 -13.76
C SER A 45 2.07 -6.43 -13.16
N GLN A 46 2.50 -5.17 -13.22
CA GLN A 46 1.69 -4.03 -12.81
C GLN A 46 1.70 -3.01 -13.95
N LEU A 47 0.51 -2.63 -14.40
CA LEU A 47 0.33 -1.56 -15.36
C LEU A 47 -0.34 -0.39 -14.66
N ARG A 48 0.30 0.76 -14.69
CA ARG A 48 -0.21 2.03 -14.15
C ARG A 48 -0.40 3.04 -15.27
N LEU A 49 -1.56 3.65 -15.28
CA LEU A 49 -1.90 4.71 -16.19
C LEU A 49 -2.13 5.98 -15.37
N PHE A 50 -1.46 7.04 -15.76
CA PHE A 50 -1.61 8.38 -15.21
C PHE A 50 -2.11 9.30 -16.32
N GLY A 51 -3.03 10.16 -16.02
CA GLY A 51 -3.45 11.17 -16.93
C GLY A 51 -3.71 12.49 -16.20
N GLN A 52 -3.31 13.60 -16.82
CA GLN A 52 -3.66 14.93 -16.37
C GLN A 52 -4.44 15.60 -17.48
N GLY A 53 -5.70 15.85 -17.23
CA GLY A 53 -6.61 16.51 -18.15
C GLY A 53 -6.78 18.01 -17.85
N PRO A 54 -7.65 18.70 -18.61
CA PRO A 54 -7.98 20.09 -18.37
C PRO A 54 -8.55 20.30 -16.96
N HIS A 55 -8.44 21.53 -16.46
CA HIS A 55 -8.93 21.95 -15.13
C HIS A 55 -8.29 21.22 -13.94
N ALA A 56 -7.03 20.77 -14.06
CA ALA A 56 -6.29 20.04 -13.03
C ALA A 56 -7.02 18.78 -12.56
N ILE A 57 -7.69 18.07 -13.47
CA ILE A 57 -8.24 16.75 -13.19
C ILE A 57 -7.17 15.72 -13.51
N GLU A 58 -6.84 14.92 -12.52
CA GLU A 58 -5.90 13.80 -12.63
C GLU A 58 -6.68 12.49 -12.68
N PHE A 59 -6.24 11.56 -13.51
CA PHE A 59 -6.76 10.21 -13.61
C PHE A 59 -5.66 9.22 -13.26
N PHE A 60 -6.04 8.21 -12.57
CA PHE A 60 -5.14 7.12 -12.24
C PHE A 60 -5.86 5.79 -12.37
N ALA A 61 -5.19 4.80 -12.97
CA ALA A 61 -5.62 3.41 -12.97
C ALA A 61 -4.42 2.49 -12.78
N GLU A 62 -4.58 1.45 -11.97
CA GLU A 62 -3.59 0.41 -11.74
C GLU A 62 -4.25 -0.95 -11.90
N THR A 63 -3.70 -1.78 -12.78
CA THR A 63 -4.02 -3.19 -12.87
C THR A 63 -2.80 -4.01 -12.50
N ALA A 64 -3.02 -5.12 -11.82
CA ALA A 64 -1.97 -6.06 -11.47
C ALA A 64 -2.38 -7.49 -11.83
N TRP A 65 -1.41 -8.25 -12.26
CA TRP A 65 -1.48 -9.69 -12.40
C TRP A 65 -0.28 -10.29 -11.67
N GLY A 66 -0.48 -11.42 -11.04
CA GLY A 66 0.61 -12.17 -10.43
C GLY A 66 0.27 -13.63 -10.33
N ASP A 67 1.30 -14.45 -10.35
CA ASP A 67 1.20 -15.87 -10.07
C ASP A 67 2.35 -16.32 -9.19
N ARG A 68 2.08 -17.32 -8.37
CA ARG A 68 3.01 -17.84 -7.40
C ARG A 68 2.97 -19.36 -7.43
N TRP A 69 4.15 -19.95 -7.50
CA TRP A 69 4.36 -21.38 -7.48
C TRP A 69 5.11 -21.75 -6.21
N ALA A 70 4.48 -22.50 -5.33
CA ALA A 70 5.14 -23.18 -4.23
C ALA A 70 5.53 -24.58 -4.70
N GLY A 71 6.64 -25.13 -4.18
CA GLY A 71 6.94 -26.54 -4.33
C GLY A 71 5.83 -27.42 -3.72
N ASP A 72 6.07 -28.67 -3.46
CA ASP A 72 5.06 -29.64 -2.95
C ASP A 72 4.47 -29.29 -1.56
N ALA A 73 4.86 -28.18 -0.96
CA ALA A 73 4.28 -27.70 0.28
C ALA A 73 2.87 -27.14 0.06
N PRO A 74 1.85 -27.59 0.79
CA PRO A 74 0.52 -27.05 0.69
C PRO A 74 0.55 -25.55 0.99
N VAL A 75 0.07 -24.75 0.06
CA VAL A 75 -0.10 -23.31 0.24
C VAL A 75 -1.25 -23.10 1.22
N ILE A 76 -0.92 -22.72 2.44
CA ILE A 76 -1.89 -22.61 3.54
C ILE A 76 -2.96 -21.56 3.31
N GLY A 77 -2.72 -20.60 2.40
CA GLY A 77 -3.73 -19.66 1.94
C GLY A 77 -5.01 -20.31 1.43
N GLU A 78 -4.92 -21.47 0.79
CA GLU A 78 -6.10 -22.23 0.35
C GLU A 78 -6.94 -22.77 1.50
N LEU A 79 -6.33 -23.05 2.65
CA LEU A 79 -7.02 -23.62 3.79
C LEU A 79 -7.80 -22.62 4.62
N VAL A 80 -7.46 -21.33 4.58
CA VAL A 80 -8.03 -20.34 5.49
C VAL A 80 -8.98 -19.37 4.82
N SER A 81 -8.78 -18.98 3.57
CA SER A 81 -9.62 -17.94 2.97
C SER A 81 -9.68 -17.89 1.45
N GLY A 82 -8.97 -18.77 0.73
CA GLY A 82 -8.81 -18.62 -0.72
C GLY A 82 -7.96 -17.39 -1.11
N VAL A 83 -7.45 -16.65 -0.13
CA VAL A 83 -6.50 -15.57 -0.26
C VAL A 83 -5.16 -16.07 0.27
N ASP A 84 -4.15 -15.91 -0.53
CA ASP A 84 -2.79 -16.20 -0.13
C ASP A 84 -2.34 -15.23 0.98
N PRO A 85 -2.14 -15.65 2.22
CA PRO A 85 -1.74 -14.77 3.31
C PRO A 85 -0.35 -14.16 3.11
N MET A 86 0.47 -14.76 2.24
CA MET A 86 1.78 -14.22 1.85
C MET A 86 1.70 -13.37 0.57
N GLY A 87 0.54 -13.34 -0.09
CA GLY A 87 0.49 -13.24 -1.52
C GLY A 87 0.54 -11.87 -2.09
N SER A 88 -0.17 -10.93 -1.58
CA SER A 88 -0.45 -9.76 -2.40
C SER A 88 0.73 -8.83 -2.65
N ASP A 89 1.84 -8.96 -1.92
CA ASP A 89 2.96 -8.02 -1.98
C ASP A 89 4.34 -8.68 -1.94
N VAL A 90 4.45 -9.94 -2.27
CA VAL A 90 5.76 -10.57 -2.42
C VAL A 90 6.46 -9.93 -3.62
N PHE A 91 7.70 -9.52 -3.43
CA PHE A 91 8.53 -8.84 -4.43
C PHE A 91 8.04 -7.44 -4.85
N GLY A 92 7.19 -6.80 -4.03
CA GLY A 92 6.70 -5.44 -4.26
C GLY A 92 5.56 -5.32 -5.26
N ALA A 93 4.99 -6.44 -5.71
CA ALA A 93 3.84 -6.45 -6.60
C ALA A 93 2.53 -6.62 -5.82
N ALA A 94 1.56 -5.78 -6.10
CA ALA A 94 0.21 -5.90 -5.54
C ALA A 94 -0.61 -6.85 -6.43
N TYR A 95 -0.73 -8.13 -6.03
CA TYR A 95 -1.58 -9.10 -6.72
C TYR A 95 -2.32 -9.98 -5.71
N PRO A 96 -3.47 -9.55 -5.25
CA PRO A 96 -4.21 -10.26 -4.20
C PRO A 96 -4.68 -11.66 -4.60
N TYR A 97 -4.71 -11.98 -5.91
CA TYR A 97 -5.05 -13.31 -6.41
C TYR A 97 -4.02 -13.85 -7.38
N SER A 98 -3.61 -15.08 -7.15
CA SER A 98 -2.78 -15.82 -8.08
C SER A 98 -3.50 -16.11 -9.40
N GLY A 99 -2.80 -15.92 -10.52
CA GLY A 99 -3.28 -16.24 -11.86
C GLY A 99 -4.39 -15.33 -12.41
N ARG A 100 -4.71 -14.20 -11.77
CA ARG A 100 -5.79 -13.31 -12.22
C ARG A 100 -5.33 -11.87 -12.37
N THR A 101 -5.76 -11.23 -13.44
CA THR A 101 -5.63 -9.78 -13.61
C THR A 101 -6.70 -9.07 -12.81
N GLN A 102 -6.32 -8.02 -12.08
CA GLN A 102 -7.18 -7.28 -11.19
C GLN A 102 -7.00 -5.78 -11.36
N LEU A 103 -8.11 -5.06 -11.26
CA LEU A 103 -8.10 -3.62 -11.13
C LEU A 103 -7.88 -3.25 -9.66
N ILE A 104 -6.70 -2.75 -9.34
CA ILE A 104 -6.32 -2.39 -7.97
C ILE A 104 -6.86 -1.00 -7.63
N GLU A 105 -6.52 0.00 -8.41
CA GLU A 105 -7.00 1.36 -8.21
C GLU A 105 -7.56 1.93 -9.52
N ALA A 106 -8.59 2.74 -9.44
CA ALA A 106 -9.10 3.54 -10.55
C ALA A 106 -9.86 4.74 -10.00
N PHE A 107 -9.32 5.93 -10.15
CA PHE A 107 -9.93 7.14 -9.63
C PHE A 107 -9.67 8.36 -10.51
N ALA A 108 -10.51 9.36 -10.32
CA ALA A 108 -10.27 10.73 -10.77
C ALA A 108 -10.07 11.62 -9.54
N GLU A 109 -9.16 12.57 -9.64
CA GLU A 109 -8.87 13.55 -8.59
C GLU A 109 -8.87 14.95 -9.18
N ARG A 110 -9.42 15.91 -8.46
CA ARG A 110 -9.30 17.32 -8.76
C ARG A 110 -8.73 18.07 -7.58
N GLN A 111 -7.68 18.85 -7.85
CA GLN A 111 -7.02 19.67 -6.86
C GLN A 111 -7.25 21.15 -7.12
N PHE A 112 -7.39 21.92 -6.04
CA PHE A 112 -7.56 23.37 -6.04
C PHE A 112 -6.51 23.98 -5.11
N ARG A 113 -5.98 25.13 -5.48
CA ARG A 113 -4.95 25.83 -4.68
C ARG A 113 -5.37 27.26 -4.32
N PRO A 114 -6.41 27.46 -3.50
CA PRO A 114 -6.85 28.79 -3.10
C PRO A 114 -5.83 29.38 -2.11
N ARG A 115 -5.27 30.55 -2.44
CA ARG A 115 -4.42 31.36 -1.52
C ARG A 115 -3.32 30.57 -0.79
N GLY A 116 -2.66 29.62 -1.48
CA GLY A 116 -1.58 28.83 -0.91
C GLY A 116 -2.01 27.61 -0.08
N ALA A 117 -3.29 27.38 0.05
CA ALA A 117 -3.82 26.10 0.56
C ALA A 117 -4.03 25.11 -0.59
N LEU A 118 -4.00 23.83 -0.29
CA LEU A 118 -4.41 22.75 -1.18
C LEU A 118 -5.75 22.20 -0.72
N LEU A 119 -6.68 22.06 -1.65
CA LEU A 119 -7.92 21.33 -1.46
C LEU A 119 -8.04 20.31 -2.58
N GLY A 120 -8.50 19.11 -2.28
CA GLY A 120 -8.67 18.05 -3.28
C GLY A 120 -9.88 17.19 -3.02
N VAL A 121 -10.42 16.66 -4.10
CA VAL A 121 -11.48 15.64 -4.06
C VAL A 121 -11.09 14.53 -5.03
N ARG A 122 -11.06 13.30 -4.53
CA ARG A 122 -10.83 12.08 -5.29
C ARG A 122 -12.09 11.24 -5.24
N ALA A 123 -12.44 10.60 -6.34
CA ALA A 123 -13.57 9.67 -6.41
C ALA A 123 -13.20 8.44 -7.26
N GLY A 124 -13.62 7.28 -6.82
CA GLY A 124 -13.34 6.00 -7.47
C GLY A 124 -12.83 4.97 -6.50
N ARG A 125 -12.00 4.05 -6.99
CA ARG A 125 -11.32 3.03 -6.19
C ARG A 125 -9.91 3.48 -5.84
N PHE A 126 -9.59 3.50 -4.58
CA PHE A 126 -8.28 3.92 -4.08
C PHE A 126 -7.90 3.18 -2.81
N ARG A 127 -6.61 3.16 -2.48
CA ARG A 127 -6.13 2.65 -1.17
C ARG A 127 -6.56 3.58 -0.06
N THR A 128 -7.09 2.98 1.00
CA THR A 128 -7.47 3.70 2.23
C THR A 128 -6.28 4.47 2.78
N PRO A 129 -6.39 5.78 3.00
CA PRO A 129 -5.30 6.60 3.53
C PRO A 129 -5.04 6.27 5.00
N PHE A 130 -4.07 5.40 5.25
CA PHE A 130 -3.65 5.01 6.59
C PHE A 130 -2.13 4.75 6.62
N GLY A 131 -1.41 5.45 7.47
CA GLY A 131 0.02 5.29 7.67
C GLY A 131 0.83 5.49 6.39
N ILE A 132 1.86 4.73 6.20
CA ILE A 132 2.66 4.70 4.97
C ILE A 132 1.97 3.73 4.00
N TYR A 133 1.00 4.21 3.23
CA TYR A 133 0.14 3.39 2.39
C TYR A 133 0.44 3.46 0.88
N SER A 134 1.51 4.12 0.51
CA SER A 134 1.90 4.24 -0.90
C SER A 134 2.06 2.87 -1.55
N ARG A 135 1.51 2.73 -2.74
CA ARG A 135 1.46 1.48 -3.52
C ARG A 135 2.80 0.79 -3.71
N SER A 136 3.82 1.56 -3.84
CA SER A 136 5.14 1.09 -4.25
C SER A 136 6.19 1.32 -3.18
N ASP A 137 5.79 1.71 -1.97
CA ASP A 137 6.74 2.02 -0.92
C ASP A 137 7.69 0.87 -0.64
N TYR A 138 7.23 -0.38 -0.73
CA TYR A 138 8.08 -1.53 -0.45
C TYR A 138 8.98 -1.88 -1.63
N GLY A 139 8.43 -1.93 -2.83
CA GLY A 139 9.20 -2.17 -4.05
C GLY A 139 10.24 -1.09 -4.29
N TYR A 140 9.88 0.18 -4.16
CA TYR A 140 10.82 1.29 -4.30
C TYR A 140 11.85 1.34 -3.19
N ALA A 141 11.48 0.94 -1.98
CA ALA A 141 12.42 0.87 -0.87
C ALA A 141 13.39 -0.30 -1.00
N GLY A 142 13.10 -1.31 -1.82
CA GLY A 142 13.96 -2.46 -2.07
C GLY A 142 13.72 -3.64 -1.13
N PHE A 143 12.63 -3.65 -0.38
CA PHE A 143 12.22 -4.81 0.41
C PHE A 143 11.31 -5.71 -0.42
N ALA A 144 11.66 -7.00 -0.49
CA ALA A 144 10.88 -7.98 -1.23
C ALA A 144 9.53 -8.31 -0.57
N ARG A 145 9.39 -8.03 0.72
CA ARG A 145 8.16 -8.29 1.48
C ARG A 145 7.66 -7.04 2.19
N PRO A 146 6.33 -6.87 2.33
CA PRO A 146 5.76 -5.83 3.17
C PRO A 146 6.12 -6.05 4.64
N PRO A 147 6.01 -5.03 5.51
CA PRO A 147 6.14 -5.19 6.94
C PRO A 147 5.09 -6.13 7.52
N LEU A 148 5.40 -6.83 8.62
CA LEU A 148 4.49 -7.75 9.29
C LEU A 148 3.12 -7.12 9.61
N ILE A 149 3.10 -5.85 9.98
CA ILE A 149 1.86 -5.13 10.27
C ILE A 149 0.98 -4.88 9.03
N ARG A 150 1.50 -5.16 7.83
CA ARG A 150 0.81 -5.00 6.55
C ARG A 150 0.41 -6.33 5.90
N TYR A 151 0.65 -7.44 6.57
CA TYR A 151 0.17 -8.75 6.16
C TYR A 151 -1.23 -9.01 6.70
N ASP A 152 -2.21 -9.10 5.82
CA ASP A 152 -3.58 -9.44 6.20
C ASP A 152 -3.70 -10.83 6.84
N GLY A 153 -2.98 -11.79 6.30
CA GLY A 153 -2.94 -13.16 6.84
C GLY A 153 -2.34 -13.30 8.24
N TYR A 154 -1.68 -12.26 8.74
CA TYR A 154 -1.13 -12.21 10.10
C TYR A 154 -1.87 -11.20 11.00
N PHE A 155 -3.14 -10.95 10.69
CA PHE A 155 -3.97 -10.02 11.43
C PHE A 155 -3.46 -8.57 11.42
N GLY A 156 -2.60 -8.24 10.47
CA GLY A 156 -2.18 -6.87 10.21
C GLY A 156 -3.21 -6.09 9.37
N LEU A 157 -2.89 -4.86 9.09
CA LEU A 157 -3.66 -4.03 8.17
C LEU A 157 -3.19 -4.30 6.73
N SER A 158 -4.05 -4.86 5.90
CA SER A 158 -3.70 -5.17 4.51
C SER A 158 -3.24 -3.94 3.72
N ASN A 159 -2.18 -4.10 2.93
CA ASN A 159 -1.79 -3.11 1.93
C ASN A 159 -2.83 -2.93 0.80
N ASN A 160 -3.72 -3.91 0.67
CA ASN A 160 -4.82 -3.89 -0.28
C ASN A 160 -6.14 -3.49 0.38
N TRP A 161 -6.09 -2.72 1.44
CA TRP A 161 -7.29 -2.09 1.96
C TRP A 161 -7.72 -1.00 0.99
N LEU A 162 -8.68 -1.35 0.16
CA LEU A 162 -9.19 -0.55 -0.94
C LEU A 162 -10.61 -0.08 -0.63
N GLU A 163 -10.92 1.13 -1.06
CA GLU A 163 -12.26 1.72 -0.94
C GLU A 163 -12.79 2.10 -2.32
N ASP A 164 -14.06 1.81 -2.58
CA ASP A 164 -14.84 2.41 -3.66
C ASP A 164 -15.63 3.59 -3.07
N GLY A 165 -15.16 4.83 -3.26
CA GLY A 165 -15.72 5.97 -2.54
C GLY A 165 -15.17 7.34 -2.94
N ALA A 166 -15.14 8.23 -1.96
CA ALA A 166 -14.59 9.56 -2.09
C ALA A 166 -13.55 9.85 -1.01
N MET A 167 -12.51 10.59 -1.36
CA MET A 167 -11.50 11.10 -0.47
C MET A 167 -11.37 12.60 -0.63
N PHE A 168 -11.29 13.29 0.49
CA PHE A 168 -11.07 14.72 0.58
C PHE A 168 -9.67 14.99 1.10
N THR A 169 -8.99 15.94 0.49
CA THR A 169 -7.67 16.36 0.91
C THR A 169 -7.68 17.86 1.22
N ALA A 170 -6.99 18.25 2.27
CA ALA A 170 -6.75 19.64 2.61
C ALA A 170 -5.32 19.81 3.11
N GLY A 171 -4.65 20.88 2.73
CA GLY A 171 -3.26 21.08 3.14
C GLY A 171 -2.80 22.53 3.08
N VAL A 172 -1.82 22.78 3.90
CA VAL A 172 -0.93 23.96 3.87
C VAL A 172 0.51 23.44 3.88
N PRO A 173 1.53 24.27 3.65
CA PRO A 173 2.91 23.75 3.52
C PRO A 173 3.42 22.88 4.67
N GLN A 174 2.88 23.06 5.89
CA GLN A 174 3.33 22.33 7.07
C GLN A 174 2.36 21.22 7.53
N LEU A 175 1.16 21.17 6.97
CA LEU A 175 0.12 20.24 7.40
C LEU A 175 -0.72 19.77 6.22
N TYR A 176 -0.96 18.47 6.15
CA TYR A 176 -1.78 17.82 5.14
C TYR A 176 -2.74 16.84 5.79
N VAL A 177 -4.00 16.88 5.39
CA VAL A 177 -5.07 16.02 5.91
C VAL A 177 -5.74 15.31 4.76
N GLU A 178 -5.99 14.03 4.92
CA GLU A 178 -6.79 13.19 4.04
C GLU A 178 -7.92 12.57 4.85
N ALA A 179 -9.12 12.56 4.31
CA ALA A 179 -10.27 11.89 4.90
C ALA A 179 -11.04 11.16 3.81
N SER A 180 -11.33 9.88 4.02
CA SER A 180 -12.07 9.07 3.06
C SER A 180 -13.35 8.50 3.64
N VAL A 181 -14.30 8.24 2.78
CA VAL A 181 -15.50 7.48 3.03
C VAL A 181 -15.88 6.69 1.78
N GLY A 182 -16.13 5.40 1.95
CA GLY A 182 -16.43 4.53 0.83
C GLY A 182 -17.03 3.20 1.27
N ARG A 183 -17.14 2.31 0.32
CA ARG A 183 -17.43 0.90 0.55
C ARG A 183 -16.12 0.12 0.51
N PRO A 184 -15.92 -0.82 1.42
CA PRO A 184 -14.75 -1.68 1.34
C PRO A 184 -14.76 -2.42 0.01
N HIS A 185 -13.68 -2.30 -0.74
CA HIS A 185 -13.46 -3.09 -1.92
C HIS A 185 -12.78 -4.39 -1.53
N ASP A 186 -13.44 -5.49 -1.81
CA ASP A 186 -12.90 -6.80 -1.52
C ASP A 186 -12.16 -7.36 -2.73
N VAL A 187 -10.86 -7.38 -2.65
CA VAL A 187 -9.98 -7.92 -3.69
C VAL A 187 -9.72 -9.41 -3.47
N GLY A 188 -10.44 -10.11 -2.63
CA GLY A 188 -10.07 -11.46 -2.29
C GLY A 188 -11.15 -12.41 -1.88
N PHE A 189 -12.30 -11.92 -1.57
CA PHE A 189 -13.32 -12.77 -0.98
C PHE A 189 -14.57 -12.82 -1.85
N ALA A 190 -15.08 -14.01 -2.06
CA ALA A 190 -16.36 -14.21 -2.73
C ALA A 190 -17.57 -13.61 -1.95
N VAL A 191 -17.31 -13.09 -0.76
CA VAL A 191 -18.31 -12.49 0.13
C VAL A 191 -18.26 -10.98 -0.03
N ARG A 192 -19.33 -10.39 -0.51
CA ARG A 192 -19.47 -8.93 -0.60
C ARG A 192 -19.39 -8.33 0.79
N ARG A 193 -18.38 -7.53 1.06
CA ARG A 193 -18.34 -6.67 2.24
C ARG A 193 -19.54 -5.72 2.17
N LYS A 194 -20.35 -5.73 3.20
CA LYS A 194 -21.44 -4.76 3.37
C LYS A 194 -20.94 -3.72 4.37
N GLY A 195 -21.20 -2.46 4.09
CA GLY A 195 -20.94 -1.40 5.06
C GLY A 195 -20.19 -0.21 4.47
N THR A 196 -19.67 0.61 5.36
CA THR A 196 -18.99 1.85 5.02
C THR A 196 -17.63 1.84 5.68
N ASP A 197 -16.58 2.04 4.90
CA ASP A 197 -15.25 2.37 5.38
C ASP A 197 -15.13 3.87 5.60
N ALA A 198 -14.33 4.26 6.57
CA ALA A 198 -13.97 5.65 6.78
C ALA A 198 -12.55 5.72 7.34
N SER A 199 -11.78 6.67 6.88
CA SER A 199 -10.45 6.93 7.40
C SER A 199 -10.16 8.42 7.50
N ILE A 200 -9.21 8.75 8.36
CA ILE A 200 -8.61 10.07 8.44
C ILE A 200 -7.10 9.92 8.66
N ARG A 201 -6.32 10.71 7.95
CA ARG A 201 -4.88 10.79 8.09
C ARG A 201 -4.44 12.24 8.14
N VAL A 202 -3.55 12.54 9.08
CA VAL A 202 -2.95 13.87 9.25
C VAL A 202 -1.44 13.74 9.14
N GLN A 203 -0.78 14.61 8.38
CA GLN A 203 0.67 14.63 8.21
C GLN A 203 1.21 16.03 8.50
N GLY A 204 2.25 16.09 9.31
CA GLY A 204 3.02 17.31 9.55
C GLY A 204 4.39 17.22 8.85
N TYR A 205 4.84 18.34 8.30
CA TYR A 205 6.09 18.46 7.55
C TYR A 205 7.00 19.48 8.24
N ARG A 206 8.23 19.06 8.59
CA ARG A 206 9.22 19.98 9.16
C ARG A 206 10.63 19.60 8.70
N GLY A 207 11.20 20.41 7.83
CA GLY A 207 12.52 20.14 7.27
C GLY A 207 12.55 18.80 6.53
N GLN A 208 13.34 17.87 7.02
CA GLN A 208 13.51 16.53 6.45
C GLN A 208 12.55 15.48 7.07
N PHE A 209 11.67 15.89 7.99
CA PHE A 209 10.78 15.00 8.72
C PHE A 209 9.35 15.11 8.20
N ILE A 210 8.70 13.97 8.08
CA ILE A 210 7.25 13.84 7.90
C ILE A 210 6.77 12.97 9.06
N LEU A 211 5.80 13.48 9.81
CA LEU A 211 5.14 12.76 10.88
C LEU A 211 3.67 12.59 10.53
N GLY A 212 3.14 11.39 10.68
CA GLY A 212 1.75 11.07 10.37
C GLY A 212 1.02 10.45 11.55
N ALA A 213 -0.29 10.69 11.62
CA ALA A 213 -1.22 9.97 12.47
C ALA A 213 -2.44 9.57 11.65
N SER A 214 -2.96 8.38 11.86
CA SER A 214 -4.06 7.82 11.09
C SER A 214 -5.04 7.07 11.95
N TYR A 215 -6.31 7.13 11.56
CA TYR A 215 -7.36 6.28 12.07
C TYR A 215 -8.21 5.78 10.90
N ALA A 216 -8.53 4.50 10.91
CA ALA A 216 -9.42 3.92 9.93
C ALA A 216 -10.35 2.88 10.57
N ARG A 217 -11.55 2.79 10.05
CA ARG A 217 -12.53 1.77 10.43
C ARG A 217 -13.22 1.21 9.21
N SER A 218 -13.50 -0.08 9.25
CA SER A 218 -14.31 -0.77 8.26
C SER A 218 -15.48 -1.47 8.96
N ASN A 219 -16.63 -1.54 8.30
CA ASN A 219 -17.78 -2.27 8.81
C ASN A 219 -17.60 -3.79 8.62
N PRO A 220 -18.47 -4.59 9.25
CA PRO A 220 -18.20 -5.99 9.50
C PRO A 220 -17.84 -6.77 8.25
N TYR A 221 -16.75 -7.46 8.36
CA TYR A 221 -16.33 -8.49 7.45
C TYR A 221 -17.14 -9.76 7.72
N LEU A 222 -17.95 -10.16 6.75
CA LEU A 222 -18.69 -11.41 6.83
C LEU A 222 -17.83 -12.53 6.25
N SER A 223 -17.04 -13.19 7.08
CA SER A 223 -16.42 -14.46 6.73
C SER A 223 -17.26 -15.60 7.32
N PRO A 224 -17.48 -16.70 6.59
CA PRO A 224 -18.10 -17.90 7.16
C PRO A 224 -17.33 -18.51 8.33
N ARG A 225 -16.07 -18.11 8.50
CA ARG A 225 -15.15 -18.64 9.53
C ARG A 225 -14.85 -17.68 10.67
N PHE A 226 -15.08 -16.38 10.47
CA PHE A 226 -14.85 -15.36 11.47
C PHE A 226 -16.16 -14.65 11.74
N ALA A 227 -16.55 -14.56 13.00
CA ALA A 227 -17.74 -13.83 13.39
C ALA A 227 -17.71 -12.39 12.85
N GLU A 228 -18.87 -11.81 12.66
CA GLU A 228 -19.02 -10.40 12.26
C GLU A 228 -18.17 -9.50 13.19
N GLY A 229 -17.22 -8.79 12.63
CA GLY A 229 -16.36 -7.93 13.43
C GLY A 229 -15.98 -6.64 12.71
N ARG A 230 -16.05 -5.54 13.42
CA ARG A 230 -15.58 -4.25 12.92
C ARG A 230 -14.05 -4.24 12.96
N GLN A 231 -13.44 -3.94 11.84
CA GLN A 231 -12.02 -3.59 11.79
C GLN A 231 -11.88 -2.13 12.22
N ALA A 232 -10.88 -1.83 13.03
CA ALA A 232 -10.53 -0.46 13.38
C ALA A 232 -9.07 -0.40 13.77
N PHE A 233 -8.34 0.54 13.21
CA PHE A 233 -6.92 0.75 13.47
C PHE A 233 -6.62 2.23 13.74
N ALA A 234 -5.74 2.47 14.67
CA ALA A 234 -5.07 3.74 14.87
C ALA A 234 -3.57 3.53 14.69
N GLY A 235 -2.88 4.51 14.13
CA GLY A 235 -1.45 4.40 13.88
C GLY A 235 -0.76 5.75 13.81
N VAL A 236 0.55 5.69 13.96
CA VAL A 236 1.45 6.82 13.75
C VAL A 236 2.59 6.39 12.83
N ASP A 237 3.05 7.30 12.00
CA ASP A 237 4.16 7.05 11.10
C ASP A 237 5.16 8.21 11.11
N ALA A 238 6.41 7.90 10.81
CA ALA A 238 7.46 8.90 10.66
C ALA A 238 8.33 8.56 9.45
N ARG A 239 8.76 9.57 8.71
CA ARG A 239 9.71 9.48 7.61
C ARG A 239 10.75 10.56 7.74
N TRP A 240 11.98 10.20 7.46
CA TRP A 240 13.13 11.11 7.45
C TRP A 240 14.02 10.77 6.26
N ALA A 241 14.46 11.80 5.55
CA ALA A 241 15.36 11.66 4.42
C ALA A 241 16.48 12.71 4.51
N HIS A 242 17.72 12.26 4.59
CA HIS A 242 18.89 13.12 4.66
C HIS A 242 19.49 13.33 3.26
N PRO A 243 20.00 14.53 2.93
CA PRO A 243 20.63 14.80 1.61
C PRO A 243 21.83 13.90 1.29
N SER A 244 22.47 13.28 2.29
CA SER A 244 23.53 12.30 2.08
C SER A 244 23.06 10.95 1.53
N GLY A 245 21.74 10.79 1.23
CA GLY A 245 21.15 9.55 0.72
C GLY A 245 20.80 8.53 1.81
N ILE A 246 20.78 8.93 3.07
CA ILE A 246 20.27 8.11 4.17
C ILE A 246 18.78 8.39 4.35
N GLN A 247 17.98 7.35 4.46
CA GLN A 247 16.54 7.44 4.74
C GLN A 247 16.16 6.51 5.89
N ALA A 248 15.24 6.95 6.71
CA ALA A 248 14.61 6.14 7.73
C ALA A 248 13.10 6.38 7.72
N ARG A 249 12.34 5.33 7.99
CA ARG A 249 10.89 5.43 8.17
C ARG A 249 10.43 4.36 9.14
N GLY A 250 9.30 4.59 9.73
CA GLY A 250 8.68 3.62 10.63
C GLY A 250 7.21 3.89 10.78
N GLU A 251 6.52 2.86 11.20
CA GLU A 251 5.10 2.91 11.46
C GLU A 251 4.77 2.04 12.65
N PHE A 252 3.89 2.53 13.50
CA PHE A 252 3.27 1.79 14.59
C PHE A 252 1.77 1.78 14.36
N LEU A 253 1.13 0.64 14.57
CA LEU A 253 -0.31 0.53 14.57
C LEU A 253 -0.83 -0.29 15.75
N LYS A 254 -2.03 0.04 16.16
CA LYS A 254 -2.80 -0.73 17.13
C LYS A 254 -4.26 -0.74 16.71
N GLY A 255 -4.91 -1.90 16.81
CA GLY A 255 -6.30 -1.98 16.46
C GLY A 255 -6.89 -3.37 16.53
N ARG A 256 -7.97 -3.53 15.80
CA ARG A 256 -8.74 -4.78 15.69
C ARG A 256 -8.84 -5.18 14.24
N SER A 257 -8.30 -6.35 13.91
CA SER A 257 -8.39 -6.91 12.55
C SER A 257 -9.71 -7.63 12.32
N TYR A 258 -10.19 -8.35 13.35
CA TYR A 258 -11.44 -9.11 13.34
C TYR A 258 -12.07 -9.06 14.73
N GLU A 259 -13.31 -9.54 14.87
CA GLU A 259 -13.92 -9.66 16.19
C GLU A 259 -13.10 -10.58 17.09
N GLY A 260 -12.79 -10.10 18.30
CA GLY A 260 -11.98 -10.82 19.27
C GLY A 260 -10.47 -10.85 18.98
N VAL A 261 -10.01 -10.28 17.85
CA VAL A 261 -8.59 -10.19 17.52
C VAL A 261 -8.09 -8.76 17.64
N SER A 262 -7.23 -8.51 18.60
CA SER A 262 -6.48 -7.24 18.68
C SER A 262 -5.08 -7.43 18.11
N THR A 263 -4.59 -6.39 17.45
CA THR A 263 -3.28 -6.36 16.81
C THR A 263 -2.53 -5.12 17.26
N THR A 264 -1.26 -5.28 17.61
CA THR A 264 -0.33 -4.19 17.87
C THR A 264 0.99 -4.52 17.21
N GLY A 265 1.59 -3.57 16.53
CA GLY A 265 2.88 -3.83 15.91
C GLY A 265 3.54 -2.60 15.34
N PHE A 266 4.81 -2.75 14.97
CA PHE A 266 5.58 -1.69 14.34
C PHE A 266 6.63 -2.25 13.39
N TYR A 267 7.13 -1.38 12.55
CA TYR A 267 8.39 -1.59 11.84
C TYR A 267 9.21 -0.30 11.82
N VAL A 268 10.52 -0.46 11.64
CA VAL A 268 11.45 0.61 11.35
C VAL A 268 12.34 0.16 10.19
N ASP A 269 12.37 0.98 9.13
CA ASP A 269 13.21 0.78 7.96
C ASP A 269 14.36 1.79 7.96
N GLY A 270 15.52 1.35 7.53
CA GLY A 270 16.64 2.19 7.17
C GLY A 270 17.15 1.83 5.78
N SER A 271 17.51 2.83 5.00
CA SER A 271 18.18 2.64 3.72
C SER A 271 19.28 3.65 3.51
N VAL A 272 20.31 3.26 2.78
CA VAL A 272 21.39 4.14 2.38
C VAL A 272 21.70 3.94 0.90
N HIS A 273 21.70 5.06 0.17
CA HIS A 273 22.18 5.15 -1.20
C HIS A 273 23.00 6.44 -1.34
N ARG A 274 24.30 6.30 -1.48
CA ARG A 274 25.22 7.45 -1.61
C ARG A 274 25.85 7.46 -3.00
N PRO A 275 26.24 8.63 -3.53
CA PRO A 275 26.89 8.72 -4.84
C PRO A 275 28.09 7.78 -5.03
N GLY A 276 28.87 7.52 -3.98
CA GLY A 276 30.01 6.61 -4.02
C GLY A 276 29.66 5.11 -3.97
N MET A 277 28.40 4.74 -3.78
CA MET A 277 27.96 3.34 -3.78
C MET A 277 27.61 2.82 -5.20
N GLY A 278 27.71 3.67 -6.22
CA GLY A 278 27.30 3.29 -7.57
C GLY A 278 25.82 2.87 -7.64
N PRO A 279 25.48 1.73 -8.24
CA PRO A 279 24.10 1.28 -8.40
C PRO A 279 23.51 0.65 -7.12
N PHE A 280 24.27 0.53 -6.04
CA PHE A 280 23.89 -0.21 -4.85
C PHE A 280 23.16 0.66 -3.82
N SER A 281 22.20 0.06 -3.13
CA SER A 281 21.60 0.58 -1.92
C SER A 281 21.61 -0.50 -0.85
N ALA A 282 21.95 -0.16 0.40
CA ALA A 282 21.86 -1.07 1.52
C ALA A 282 20.55 -0.81 2.31
N LEU A 283 19.96 -1.86 2.86
CA LEU A 283 18.64 -1.85 3.48
C LEU A 283 18.65 -2.62 4.78
N ILE A 284 17.93 -2.12 5.77
CA ILE A 284 17.65 -2.82 7.03
C ILE A 284 16.22 -2.55 7.47
N ARG A 285 15.53 -3.57 8.00
CA ARG A 285 14.21 -3.45 8.63
C ARG A 285 14.14 -4.29 9.88
N GLY A 286 13.71 -3.69 10.98
CA GLY A 286 13.32 -4.37 12.21
C GLY A 286 11.81 -4.30 12.38
N GLU A 287 11.17 -5.42 12.79
CA GLU A 287 9.71 -5.54 12.84
C GLU A 287 9.26 -6.35 14.04
N TRP A 288 8.12 -5.97 14.57
CA TRP A 288 7.43 -6.68 15.62
C TRP A 288 5.92 -6.62 15.41
N LEU A 289 5.25 -7.74 15.69
CA LEU A 289 3.80 -7.88 15.62
C LEU A 289 3.34 -8.72 16.78
N ASP A 290 2.37 -8.23 17.53
CA ASP A 290 1.64 -8.96 18.58
C ASP A 290 0.15 -8.97 18.22
N TYR A 291 -0.49 -10.14 18.33
CA TYR A 291 -1.90 -10.30 18.07
C TYR A 291 -2.55 -11.34 18.97
N THR A 292 -3.79 -11.09 19.39
CA THR A 292 -4.61 -12.08 20.06
C THR A 292 -5.35 -12.91 19.03
N ALA A 293 -5.09 -14.22 19.01
CA ALA A 293 -5.85 -15.13 18.18
C ALA A 293 -6.98 -15.78 18.97
N PRO A 294 -8.09 -16.23 18.33
CA PRO A 294 -9.12 -17.03 18.96
C PRO A 294 -8.60 -18.36 19.52
N SER A 295 -7.44 -18.81 19.06
CA SER A 295 -6.72 -19.98 19.53
C SER A 295 -5.61 -19.57 20.51
N PRO A 296 -5.26 -20.36 21.55
CA PRO A 296 -4.16 -20.09 22.46
C PRO A 296 -2.77 -20.14 21.80
N ARG A 297 -2.70 -20.40 20.49
CA ARG A 297 -1.43 -20.46 19.74
C ARG A 297 -1.13 -19.13 19.08
N ALA A 298 0.14 -18.77 19.14
CA ALA A 298 0.80 -17.72 18.41
C ALA A 298 0.30 -16.30 18.70
N ARG A 299 1.15 -15.51 19.23
CA ARG A 299 0.81 -14.13 19.61
C ARG A 299 1.88 -13.13 19.26
N GLU A 300 3.06 -13.58 18.90
CA GLU A 300 4.17 -12.66 18.64
C GLU A 300 4.99 -13.10 17.43
N ALA A 301 5.36 -12.14 16.62
CA ALA A 301 6.29 -12.31 15.53
C ALA A 301 7.32 -11.18 15.50
N ARG A 302 8.57 -11.55 15.24
CA ARG A 302 9.68 -10.60 15.05
C ARG A 302 10.42 -10.94 13.78
N ARG A 303 10.77 -9.92 12.99
CA ARG A 303 11.55 -10.11 11.78
C ARG A 303 12.63 -9.04 11.67
N LEU A 304 13.84 -9.49 11.32
CA LEU A 304 14.92 -8.63 10.86
C LEU A 304 15.16 -8.94 9.39
N THR A 305 15.15 -7.92 8.57
CA THR A 305 15.48 -8.00 7.14
C THR A 305 16.74 -7.18 6.88
N LEU A 306 17.74 -7.80 6.27
CA LEU A 306 18.92 -7.15 5.73
C LEU A 306 18.88 -7.31 4.21
N GLY A 307 19.11 -6.24 3.47
CA GLY A 307 18.98 -6.32 2.03
C GLY A 307 19.88 -5.39 1.26
N THR A 308 19.93 -5.65 -0.02
CA THR A 308 20.52 -4.75 -1.00
C THR A 308 19.62 -4.66 -2.22
N ARG A 309 19.64 -3.49 -2.83
CA ARG A 309 19.01 -3.19 -4.11
C ARG A 309 20.06 -2.71 -5.08
N VAL A 310 20.05 -3.29 -6.27
CA VAL A 310 21.01 -2.98 -7.33
C VAL A 310 20.25 -2.49 -8.57
N ARG A 311 20.53 -1.28 -9.01
CA ARG A 311 20.04 -0.77 -10.29
C ARG A 311 21.05 -1.13 -11.36
N LEU A 312 20.68 -2.03 -12.26
CA LEU A 312 21.50 -2.38 -13.40
C LEU A 312 21.43 -1.28 -14.49
N PRO A 313 22.38 -1.22 -15.41
CA PRO A 313 22.22 -0.40 -16.61
C PRO A 313 20.90 -0.72 -17.34
N GLY A 314 20.14 0.33 -17.67
CA GLY A 314 18.78 0.17 -18.23
C GLY A 314 17.69 0.07 -17.15
N PRO A 315 16.52 -0.48 -17.49
CA PRO A 315 15.32 -0.44 -16.65
C PRO A 315 15.23 -1.58 -15.63
N VAL A 316 16.30 -2.28 -15.33
CA VAL A 316 16.31 -3.47 -14.47
C VAL A 316 16.80 -3.13 -13.06
N THR A 317 16.03 -3.56 -12.08
CA THR A 317 16.40 -3.51 -10.66
C THR A 317 16.40 -4.92 -10.08
N VAL A 318 17.45 -5.27 -9.36
CA VAL A 318 17.58 -6.54 -8.62
C VAL A 318 17.54 -6.25 -7.13
N GLN A 319 16.84 -7.09 -6.39
CA GLN A 319 16.74 -7.02 -4.93
C GLN A 319 17.18 -8.36 -4.32
N LEU A 320 17.94 -8.28 -3.25
CA LEU A 320 18.35 -9.43 -2.45
C LEU A 320 18.08 -9.11 -0.98
N ASN A 321 17.27 -9.93 -0.31
CA ASN A 321 16.90 -9.75 1.08
C ASN A 321 17.16 -11.05 1.85
N TYR A 322 17.86 -10.94 2.97
CA TYR A 322 17.96 -11.98 3.97
C TYR A 322 17.03 -11.67 5.13
N LEU A 323 16.18 -12.60 5.50
CA LEU A 323 15.19 -12.48 6.57
C LEU A 323 15.51 -13.46 7.69
N ARG A 324 15.53 -12.95 8.91
CA ARG A 324 15.56 -13.75 10.13
C ARG A 324 14.27 -13.52 10.89
N GLN A 325 13.49 -14.59 11.07
CA GLN A 325 12.18 -14.52 11.70
C GLN A 325 12.19 -15.35 12.99
N ARG A 326 11.43 -14.88 13.97
CA ARG A 326 11.17 -15.59 15.25
C ARG A 326 9.71 -15.37 15.62
N GLY A 327 9.15 -16.32 16.37
CA GLY A 327 7.78 -16.31 16.83
C GLY A 327 6.93 -17.34 16.09
N ASP A 328 5.65 -17.25 16.28
CA ASP A 328 4.71 -18.30 15.93
C ASP A 328 4.01 -18.04 14.60
N LEU A 329 4.67 -17.37 13.66
CA LEU A 329 4.13 -17.25 12.30
C LEU A 329 4.10 -18.65 11.66
N PRO A 330 2.92 -19.15 11.29
CA PRO A 330 2.83 -20.43 10.63
C PRO A 330 3.58 -20.38 9.29
N HIS A 331 4.33 -21.43 8.99
CA HIS A 331 4.94 -21.73 7.69
C HIS A 331 6.05 -20.79 7.20
N ILE A 332 6.62 -19.96 8.05
CA ILE A 332 7.75 -19.11 7.68
C ILE A 332 9.03 -19.74 8.23
N LYS A 333 9.97 -20.03 7.33
CA LYS A 333 11.31 -20.51 7.72
C LYS A 333 11.99 -19.46 8.59
N LYS A 334 12.69 -19.93 9.62
CA LYS A 334 13.43 -19.09 10.56
C LYS A 334 14.47 -18.19 9.87
N HIS A 335 15.01 -18.65 8.77
CA HIS A 335 15.97 -17.96 7.91
C HIS A 335 15.55 -18.13 6.45
N THR A 336 15.43 -17.04 5.74
CA THR A 336 14.97 -17.01 4.34
C THR A 336 15.79 -16.02 3.54
N ILE A 337 16.04 -16.33 2.28
CA ILE A 337 16.61 -15.40 1.30
C ILE A 337 15.58 -15.20 0.19
N ASP A 338 15.25 -13.95 -0.07
CA ASP A 338 14.40 -13.56 -1.18
C ASP A 338 15.23 -12.82 -2.22
N VAL A 339 15.06 -13.20 -3.48
CA VAL A 339 15.70 -12.56 -4.63
C VAL A 339 14.62 -12.20 -5.63
N SER A 340 14.64 -10.97 -6.14
CA SER A 340 13.75 -10.57 -7.23
C SER A 340 14.45 -9.67 -8.23
N ALA A 341 13.94 -9.69 -9.46
CA ALA A 341 14.32 -8.77 -10.51
C ALA A 341 13.05 -8.09 -11.05
N THR A 342 13.10 -6.78 -11.19
CA THR A 342 12.02 -5.98 -11.76
C THR A 342 12.53 -5.25 -12.98
N TYR A 343 11.81 -5.38 -14.09
CA TYR A 343 11.96 -4.57 -15.30
C TYR A 343 10.87 -3.51 -15.29
N SER A 344 11.26 -2.23 -15.32
CA SER A 344 10.33 -1.09 -15.30
C SER A 344 10.41 -0.34 -16.62
N PHE A 345 9.27 -0.12 -17.24
CA PHE A 345 9.16 0.63 -18.49
C PHE A 345 8.12 1.74 -18.34
N ARG A 346 8.47 2.94 -18.78
CA ARG A 346 7.58 4.10 -18.75
C ARG A 346 7.54 4.81 -20.10
N ILE A 347 6.35 5.17 -20.52
CA ILE A 347 6.08 6.02 -21.68
C ILE A 347 5.31 7.24 -21.19
N ASP A 348 5.75 8.42 -21.59
CA ASP A 348 5.05 9.66 -21.37
C ASP A 348 4.62 10.21 -22.74
N HIS A 349 3.36 10.57 -22.89
CA HIS A 349 2.79 11.17 -24.10
C HIS A 349 2.07 12.46 -23.76
N VAL A 350 2.41 13.51 -24.47
CA VAL A 350 1.76 14.81 -24.36
C VAL A 350 0.79 14.95 -25.53
N VAL A 351 -0.48 15.16 -25.21
CA VAL A 351 -1.54 15.42 -26.20
C VAL A 351 -1.79 16.93 -26.23
N ASP A 352 -1.53 17.55 -27.36
CA ASP A 352 -1.73 19.00 -27.59
C ASP A 352 -3.21 19.35 -27.83
#